data_4f76aeea3ac6d4cd50e7f630aa90e2db
#
_entry.id   4f76aeea3ac6d4cd50e7f630aa90e2db
#
_cell.length_a   1.000
_cell.length_b   1.000
_cell.length_c   1.000
_cell.angle_alpha   90.00
_cell.angle_beta   90.00
_cell.angle_gamma   90.00
#
_symmetry.space_group_name_H-M   'P 1'
#
loop_
_entity.id
_entity.type
_entity.pdbx_description
1 polymer ?
#
loop_
_entity_poly.entity_id
_entity_poly.type
_entity_poly.pdbx_seq_one_letter_code
_entity_poly.pdbx_strand_id
1 'polypeptide(L)'
;IALRWMAEELNLGYDLFDAVMLSREVQAENMANRLMQLAGTLHPTTKTMVPDLPIVIVGKAYKPLVEYEAGSSSMLVGHYIKEAGFELHYYDEKTGDIPPNDVLNNAAIYLLAHNPSITYGDQLDTVPGWYNGEHSVTDCDTALTVATGNGTELNFAQGSIVVDPWRKTPEIDGVEVIHYGNTRQK
;
A
#
# COMPACT_ATOMS: atom_id res chain seq x y z
N ILE A 1 4.24 -21.99 -1.65
CA ILE A 1 4.29 -22.79 -2.92
C ILE A 1 4.91 -24.16 -2.63
N ALA A 2 6.13 -24.25 -2.12
CA ALA A 2 6.81 -25.54 -1.89
C ALA A 2 6.03 -26.48 -0.95
N LEU A 3 5.47 -25.96 0.14
CA LEU A 3 4.71 -26.76 1.13
C LEU A 3 3.39 -27.28 0.55
N ARG A 4 2.74 -26.52 -0.32
CA ARG A 4 1.55 -26.99 -1.06
C ARG A 4 1.91 -28.15 -1.97
N TRP A 5 2.97 -28.01 -2.78
CA TRP A 5 3.44 -29.10 -3.63
C TRP A 5 3.78 -30.36 -2.82
N MET A 6 4.44 -30.22 -1.67
CA MET A 6 4.72 -31.36 -0.78
C MET A 6 3.43 -32.02 -0.24
N ALA A 7 2.40 -31.23 0.07
CA ALA A 7 1.13 -31.77 0.54
C ALA A 7 0.42 -32.58 -0.58
N GLU A 8 0.48 -32.11 -1.82
CA GLU A 8 -0.02 -32.83 -2.99
C GLU A 8 0.74 -34.15 -3.22
N GLU A 9 2.08 -34.13 -3.20
CA GLU A 9 2.92 -35.33 -3.39
C GLU A 9 2.71 -36.38 -2.29
N LEU A 10 2.46 -35.93 -1.05
CA LEU A 10 2.20 -36.80 0.09
C LEU A 10 0.71 -37.21 0.22
N ASN A 11 -0.13 -36.76 -0.71
CA ASN A 11 -1.57 -37.03 -0.73
C ASN A 11 -2.25 -36.79 0.64
N LEU A 12 -1.96 -35.61 1.24
CA LEU A 12 -2.56 -35.23 2.50
C LEU A 12 -4.06 -34.97 2.33
N GLY A 13 -4.90 -35.58 3.15
CA GLY A 13 -6.36 -35.45 3.08
C GLY A 13 -6.90 -34.06 3.43
N TYR A 14 -6.06 -33.18 3.98
CA TYR A 14 -6.33 -31.78 4.24
C TYR A 14 -5.09 -30.95 3.93
N ASP A 15 -5.23 -30.02 3.00
CA ASP A 15 -4.14 -29.12 2.60
C ASP A 15 -4.34 -27.72 3.19
N LEU A 16 -3.74 -27.49 4.36
CA LEU A 16 -3.69 -26.17 4.99
C LEU A 16 -2.97 -25.15 4.11
N PHE A 17 -1.95 -25.58 3.36
CA PHE A 17 -1.15 -24.67 2.55
C PHE A 17 -1.92 -24.17 1.32
N ASP A 18 -2.80 -25.00 0.77
CA ASP A 18 -3.72 -24.56 -0.29
C ASP A 18 -4.69 -23.50 0.24
N ALA A 19 -5.28 -23.71 1.41
CA ALA A 19 -6.15 -22.73 2.05
C ALA A 19 -5.43 -21.39 2.32
N VAL A 20 -4.18 -21.43 2.75
CA VAL A 20 -3.35 -20.23 2.95
C VAL A 20 -3.08 -19.52 1.62
N MET A 21 -2.74 -20.26 0.56
CA MET A 21 -2.49 -19.69 -0.76
C MET A 21 -3.76 -19.04 -1.35
N LEU A 22 -4.89 -19.73 -1.24
CA LEU A 22 -6.18 -19.19 -1.68
C LEU A 22 -6.56 -17.91 -0.91
N SER A 23 -6.37 -17.91 0.41
CA SER A 23 -6.61 -16.72 1.25
C SER A 23 -5.75 -15.53 0.80
N ARG A 24 -4.49 -15.76 0.43
CA ARG A 24 -3.59 -14.73 -0.08
C ARG A 24 -4.09 -14.14 -1.41
N GLU A 25 -4.56 -14.99 -2.31
CA GLU A 25 -5.10 -14.56 -3.60
C GLU A 25 -6.36 -13.71 -3.41
N VAL A 26 -7.30 -14.17 -2.59
CA VAL A 26 -8.53 -13.43 -2.26
C VAL A 26 -8.23 -12.08 -1.60
N GLN A 27 -7.24 -12.02 -0.70
CA GLN A 27 -6.84 -10.75 -0.09
C GLN A 27 -6.25 -9.77 -1.10
N ALA A 28 -5.44 -10.24 -2.05
CA ALA A 28 -4.87 -9.41 -3.09
C ALA A 28 -5.96 -8.88 -4.06
N GLU A 29 -6.91 -9.73 -4.44
CA GLU A 29 -8.05 -9.35 -5.27
C GLU A 29 -8.93 -8.31 -4.55
N ASN A 30 -9.24 -8.52 -3.27
CA ASN A 30 -10.00 -7.56 -2.48
C ASN A 30 -9.31 -6.20 -2.37
N MET A 31 -7.98 -6.19 -2.20
CA MET A 31 -7.20 -4.96 -2.19
C MET A 31 -7.24 -4.26 -3.55
N ALA A 32 -7.04 -4.99 -4.64
CA ALA A 32 -7.13 -4.46 -5.99
C ALA A 32 -8.51 -3.85 -6.26
N ASN A 33 -9.58 -4.58 -5.93
CA ASN A 33 -10.96 -4.10 -6.06
C ASN A 33 -11.19 -2.81 -5.26
N ARG A 34 -10.63 -2.71 -4.05
CA ARG A 34 -10.75 -1.49 -3.25
C ARG A 34 -10.03 -0.30 -3.90
N LEU A 35 -8.83 -0.49 -4.42
CA LEU A 35 -8.09 0.57 -5.12
C LEU A 35 -8.83 1.03 -6.38
N MET A 36 -9.35 0.09 -7.17
CA MET A 36 -10.14 0.39 -8.36
C MET A 36 -11.45 1.11 -8.05
N GLN A 37 -12.13 0.75 -6.94
CA GLN A 37 -13.30 1.48 -6.45
C GLN A 37 -12.96 2.92 -6.08
N LEU A 38 -11.83 3.17 -5.45
CA LEU A 38 -11.36 4.51 -5.12
C LEU A 38 -11.02 5.30 -6.38
N ALA A 39 -10.40 4.68 -7.37
CA ALA A 39 -10.11 5.29 -8.67
C ALA A 39 -11.38 5.66 -9.44
N GLY A 40 -12.45 4.89 -9.28
CA GLY A 40 -13.75 5.13 -9.92
C GLY A 40 -14.72 6.01 -9.10
N THR A 41 -14.34 6.51 -7.92
CA THR A 41 -15.21 7.37 -7.11
C THR A 41 -15.20 8.80 -7.61
N LEU A 42 -16.37 9.46 -7.50
CA LEU A 42 -16.51 10.89 -7.77
C LEU A 42 -15.59 11.69 -6.84
N HIS A 43 -14.73 12.49 -7.39
CA HIS A 43 -13.93 13.43 -6.60
C HIS A 43 -14.90 14.32 -5.78
N PRO A 44 -14.75 14.40 -4.44
CA PRO A 44 -15.73 15.09 -3.57
C PRO A 44 -15.98 16.54 -3.97
N THR A 45 -14.95 17.23 -4.48
CA THR A 45 -15.00 18.65 -4.82
C THR A 45 -15.42 18.93 -6.25
N THR A 46 -14.94 18.14 -7.22
CA THR A 46 -15.17 18.41 -8.65
C THR A 46 -16.36 17.66 -9.23
N LYS A 47 -16.90 16.67 -8.50
CA LYS A 47 -17.97 15.76 -8.97
C LYS A 47 -17.69 15.13 -10.35
N THR A 48 -16.47 15.19 -10.79
CA THR A 48 -16.01 14.48 -11.98
C THR A 48 -15.79 13.02 -11.59
N MET A 49 -16.27 12.09 -12.37
CA MET A 49 -15.79 10.71 -12.29
C MET A 49 -14.27 10.79 -12.45
N VAL A 50 -13.54 10.26 -11.50
CA VAL A 50 -12.08 10.20 -11.54
C VAL A 50 -11.68 8.78 -11.99
N PRO A 51 -12.02 8.39 -13.26
CA PRO A 51 -11.56 7.11 -13.79
C PRO A 51 -10.06 7.12 -14.09
N ASP A 52 -9.40 8.29 -13.90
CA ASP A 52 -8.08 8.56 -14.46
C ASP A 52 -7.02 8.86 -13.40
N LEU A 53 -7.29 8.67 -12.10
CA LEU A 53 -6.20 8.76 -11.13
C LEU A 53 -5.32 7.51 -11.24
N PRO A 54 -4.02 7.69 -11.54
CA PRO A 54 -3.09 6.58 -11.59
C PRO A 54 -2.98 5.92 -10.22
N ILE A 55 -2.82 4.60 -10.20
CA ILE A 55 -2.59 3.84 -8.98
C ILE A 55 -1.09 3.61 -8.83
N VAL A 56 -0.54 3.96 -7.67
CA VAL A 56 0.86 3.77 -7.34
C VAL A 56 1.00 2.78 -6.19
N ILE A 57 1.63 1.64 -6.44
CA ILE A 57 1.96 0.67 -5.37
C ILE A 57 3.38 0.95 -4.87
N VAL A 58 3.49 1.39 -3.61
CA VAL A 58 4.76 1.67 -2.96
C VAL A 58 5.28 0.40 -2.29
N GLY A 59 6.34 -0.17 -2.86
CA GLY A 59 6.90 -1.46 -2.47
C GLY A 59 6.50 -2.58 -3.43
N LYS A 60 7.31 -2.83 -4.46
CA LYS A 60 7.10 -3.89 -5.45
C LYS A 60 7.70 -5.22 -5.00
N ALA A 61 8.87 -5.16 -4.38
CA ALA A 61 9.60 -6.33 -3.92
C ALA A 61 8.82 -7.16 -2.90
N TYR A 62 9.26 -8.39 -2.66
CA TYR A 62 8.66 -9.29 -1.67
C TYR A 62 8.68 -8.70 -0.24
N LYS A 63 9.71 -7.91 0.08
CA LYS A 63 9.86 -7.17 1.34
C LYS A 63 10.80 -5.97 1.14
N PRO A 64 10.80 -4.99 2.05
CA PRO A 64 11.74 -3.87 1.99
C PRO A 64 13.19 -4.31 1.89
N LEU A 65 14.03 -3.49 1.28
CA LEU A 65 15.49 -3.61 1.19
C LEU A 65 16.01 -4.81 0.36
N VAL A 66 15.15 -5.46 -0.41
CA VAL A 66 15.56 -6.53 -1.34
C VAL A 66 15.07 -6.23 -2.76
N GLU A 67 15.74 -6.82 -3.76
CA GLU A 67 15.37 -6.71 -5.18
C GLU A 67 14.44 -7.85 -5.65
N TYR A 68 14.16 -8.82 -4.76
CA TYR A 68 13.44 -10.02 -5.12
C TYR A 68 11.92 -9.76 -5.17
N GLU A 69 11.33 -9.95 -6.35
CA GLU A 69 9.92 -9.68 -6.62
C GLU A 69 9.02 -10.92 -6.55
N ALA A 70 9.60 -12.11 -6.79
CA ALA A 70 8.81 -13.34 -6.87
C ALA A 70 8.10 -13.63 -5.53
N GLY A 71 6.80 -13.87 -5.61
CA GLY A 71 5.96 -14.10 -4.44
C GLY A 71 5.50 -12.83 -3.73
N SER A 72 5.80 -11.62 -4.27
CA SER A 72 5.29 -10.38 -3.72
C SER A 72 3.78 -10.28 -3.82
N SER A 73 3.13 -9.86 -2.73
CA SER A 73 1.70 -9.56 -2.69
C SER A 73 1.36 -8.35 -3.55
N SER A 74 2.27 -7.38 -3.62
CA SER A 74 2.13 -6.18 -4.44
C SER A 74 1.99 -6.51 -5.92
N MET A 75 2.79 -7.47 -6.39
CA MET A 75 2.73 -7.94 -7.77
C MET A 75 1.39 -8.60 -8.09
N LEU A 76 0.83 -9.35 -7.16
CA LEU A 76 -0.47 -9.99 -7.33
C LEU A 76 -1.61 -8.96 -7.35
N VAL A 77 -1.59 -7.98 -6.45
CA VAL A 77 -2.53 -6.83 -6.47
C VAL A 77 -2.43 -6.09 -7.80
N GLY A 78 -1.20 -5.77 -8.22
CA GLY A 78 -0.98 -5.06 -9.48
C GLY A 78 -1.40 -5.84 -10.72
N HIS A 79 -1.35 -7.17 -10.70
CA HIS A 79 -1.85 -8.03 -11.76
C HIS A 79 -3.36 -7.81 -11.97
N TYR A 80 -4.17 -7.88 -10.91
CA TYR A 80 -5.62 -7.65 -11.00
C TYR A 80 -5.97 -6.22 -11.47
N ILE A 81 -5.22 -5.21 -11.04
CA ILE A 81 -5.41 -3.82 -11.45
C ILE A 81 -5.14 -3.66 -12.95
N LYS A 82 -4.03 -4.23 -13.45
CA LYS A 82 -3.66 -4.18 -14.87
C LYS A 82 -4.63 -4.96 -15.76
N GLU A 83 -5.08 -6.13 -15.34
CA GLU A 83 -6.09 -6.90 -16.08
C GLU A 83 -7.41 -6.14 -16.21
N ALA A 84 -7.78 -5.33 -15.21
CA ALA A 84 -8.95 -4.47 -15.26
C ALA A 84 -8.75 -3.19 -16.11
N GLY A 85 -7.55 -2.95 -16.66
CA GLY A 85 -7.25 -1.84 -17.55
C GLY A 85 -6.95 -0.50 -16.88
N PHE A 86 -6.68 -0.49 -15.58
CA PHE A 86 -6.30 0.71 -14.86
C PHE A 86 -4.82 1.05 -15.05
N GLU A 87 -4.48 2.34 -15.02
CA GLU A 87 -3.10 2.80 -15.01
C GLU A 87 -2.44 2.47 -13.68
N LEU A 88 -1.32 1.74 -13.73
CA LEU A 88 -0.59 1.27 -12.57
C LEU A 88 0.89 1.53 -12.70
N HIS A 89 1.46 2.15 -11.66
CA HIS A 89 2.89 2.33 -11.46
C HIS A 89 3.34 1.63 -10.17
N TYR A 90 4.61 1.25 -10.12
CA TYR A 90 5.27 0.83 -8.90
C TYR A 90 6.28 1.88 -8.47
N TYR A 91 6.42 2.06 -7.17
CA TYR A 91 7.47 2.86 -6.58
C TYR A 91 8.31 1.99 -5.65
N ASP A 92 9.45 1.55 -6.13
CA ASP A 92 10.40 0.74 -5.38
C ASP A 92 11.81 0.92 -5.94
N GLU A 93 12.66 1.62 -5.20
CA GLU A 93 14.02 1.95 -5.61
C GLU A 93 14.93 0.72 -5.72
N LYS A 94 14.64 -0.32 -4.92
CA LYS A 94 15.45 -1.55 -4.94
C LYS A 94 15.25 -2.34 -6.22
N THR A 95 14.04 -2.30 -6.78
CA THR A 95 13.76 -2.92 -8.08
C THR A 95 13.97 -1.96 -9.26
N GLY A 96 14.30 -0.69 -8.97
CA GLY A 96 14.49 0.35 -9.98
C GLY A 96 13.19 0.91 -10.56
N ASP A 97 12.05 0.60 -9.97
CA ASP A 97 10.75 1.11 -10.39
C ASP A 97 10.48 2.47 -9.74
N ILE A 98 10.50 3.53 -10.54
CA ILE A 98 10.19 4.90 -10.10
C ILE A 98 9.13 5.46 -11.04
N PRO A 99 7.96 5.89 -10.52
CA PRO A 99 6.92 6.49 -11.34
C PRO A 99 7.42 7.79 -12.03
N PRO A 100 6.85 8.14 -13.17
CA PRO A 100 7.13 9.43 -13.80
C PRO A 100 6.81 10.62 -12.90
N ASN A 101 7.52 11.72 -13.05
CA ASN A 101 7.35 12.91 -12.21
C ASN A 101 5.95 13.52 -12.31
N ASP A 102 5.29 13.40 -13.44
CA ASP A 102 3.91 13.85 -13.62
C ASP A 102 2.93 13.03 -12.77
N VAL A 103 3.16 11.74 -12.56
CA VAL A 103 2.39 10.90 -11.63
C VAL A 103 2.66 11.31 -10.19
N LEU A 104 3.93 11.53 -9.82
CA LEU A 104 4.30 11.87 -8.44
C LEU A 104 3.86 13.28 -8.02
N ASN A 105 3.80 14.22 -8.97
CA ASN A 105 3.45 15.62 -8.72
C ASN A 105 1.94 15.90 -8.81
N ASN A 106 1.15 14.95 -9.27
CA ASN A 106 -0.30 15.06 -9.37
C ASN A 106 -1.00 14.13 -8.39
N ALA A 107 -2.29 14.35 -8.17
CA ALA A 107 -3.09 13.48 -7.33
C ALA A 107 -3.09 12.05 -7.88
N ALA A 108 -2.84 11.08 -7.01
CA ALA A 108 -2.82 9.66 -7.33
C ALA A 108 -3.34 8.83 -6.15
N ILE A 109 -3.61 7.56 -6.39
CA ILE A 109 -3.97 6.61 -5.33
C ILE A 109 -2.73 5.81 -4.97
N TYR A 110 -2.28 5.94 -3.74
CA TYR A 110 -1.10 5.23 -3.22
C TYR A 110 -1.50 4.05 -2.34
N LEU A 111 -0.96 2.87 -2.63
CA LEU A 111 -0.99 1.73 -1.71
C LEU A 111 0.38 1.60 -1.05
N LEU A 112 0.45 1.72 0.26
CA LEU A 112 1.68 1.47 1.02
C LEU A 112 1.82 -0.04 1.25
N ALA A 113 2.37 -0.76 0.29
CA ALA A 113 2.50 -2.22 0.34
C ALA A 113 3.62 -2.66 1.30
N HIS A 114 4.67 -1.87 1.44
CA HIS A 114 5.67 -2.04 2.49
C HIS A 114 5.33 -1.16 3.69
N ASN A 115 5.72 -1.64 4.88
CA ASN A 115 5.55 -0.89 6.12
C ASN A 115 6.32 0.44 6.05
N PRO A 116 5.64 1.60 6.07
CA PRO A 116 6.30 2.90 6.00
C PRO A 116 7.00 3.23 7.32
N SER A 117 8.06 4.02 7.24
CA SER A 117 8.63 4.73 8.38
C SER A 117 8.03 6.12 8.45
N ILE A 118 7.63 6.56 9.64
CA ILE A 118 7.08 7.88 9.88
C ILE A 118 8.07 8.66 10.72
N THR A 119 8.48 9.82 10.24
CA THR A 119 9.39 10.71 10.97
C THR A 119 8.64 12.01 11.30
N TYR A 120 8.70 12.40 12.55
CA TYR A 120 8.18 13.66 13.05
C TYR A 120 9.36 14.59 13.35
N GLY A 121 9.56 15.61 12.54
CA GLY A 121 10.69 16.52 12.68
C GLY A 121 12.05 15.80 12.58
N ASP A 122 12.99 16.18 13.44
CA ASP A 122 14.36 15.63 13.45
C ASP A 122 14.50 14.30 14.22
N GLN A 123 13.40 13.71 14.71
CA GLN A 123 13.44 12.45 15.46
C GLN A 123 12.92 11.29 14.61
N LEU A 124 13.82 10.37 14.31
CA LEU A 124 13.49 9.10 13.72
C LEU A 124 12.90 8.18 14.80
N ASP A 125 11.58 8.09 14.89
CA ASP A 125 10.95 7.07 15.74
C ASP A 125 11.04 5.70 15.06
N THR A 126 12.16 5.03 15.31
CA THR A 126 12.24 3.58 15.10
C THR A 126 11.42 2.90 16.19
N VAL A 127 10.13 2.75 15.98
CA VAL A 127 9.27 2.02 16.92
C VAL A 127 9.44 0.53 16.69
N PRO A 128 10.07 -0.21 17.63
CA PRO A 128 10.00 -1.67 17.61
C PRO A 128 8.58 -2.08 18.00
N GLY A 129 7.93 -2.85 17.17
CA GLY A 129 6.64 -3.49 17.26
C GLY A 129 5.81 -3.32 18.53
N TRP A 130 4.48 -3.10 18.36
CA TRP A 130 3.42 -2.95 19.36
C TRP A 130 3.21 -1.52 19.87
N TYR A 131 2.53 -0.72 19.08
CA TYR A 131 2.09 0.59 19.51
C TYR A 131 0.64 0.52 20.04
N ASN A 132 0.47 0.76 21.34
CA ASN A 132 -0.83 1.10 21.93
C ASN A 132 -1.02 2.60 21.73
N GLY A 133 -1.92 2.96 20.79
CA GLY A 133 -2.16 4.33 20.37
C GLY A 133 -2.67 5.25 21.48
N GLU A 134 -1.80 6.03 22.08
CA GLU A 134 -2.12 7.29 22.76
C GLU A 134 -0.93 8.24 22.63
N HIS A 135 -0.82 8.93 21.48
CA HIS A 135 -0.15 10.22 21.44
C HIS A 135 -1.04 11.19 20.66
N SER A 136 -1.67 12.10 21.40
CA SER A 136 -2.19 13.34 20.82
C SER A 136 -0.99 14.21 20.48
N VAL A 137 -0.66 14.36 19.22
CA VAL A 137 0.26 15.39 18.74
C VAL A 137 -0.54 16.68 18.72
N THR A 138 -0.55 17.39 19.86
CA THR A 138 -0.96 18.79 19.93
C THR A 138 0.30 19.64 19.88
N ASP A 139 0.36 20.51 18.89
CA ASP A 139 1.36 21.56 18.69
C ASP A 139 2.78 21.07 18.32
N CYS A 140 3.00 20.79 17.04
CA CYS A 140 4.32 20.99 16.45
C CYS A 140 4.19 21.32 14.95
N ASP A 141 4.74 22.46 14.55
CA ASP A 141 5.00 22.88 13.16
C ASP A 141 6.09 21.99 12.50
N THR A 142 6.11 20.71 12.83
CA THR A 142 7.10 19.77 12.32
C THR A 142 6.58 19.11 11.07
N ALA A 143 7.28 19.30 9.97
CA ALA A 143 7.01 18.64 8.72
C ALA A 143 6.94 17.11 8.93
N LEU A 144 5.79 16.54 8.61
CA LEU A 144 5.58 15.12 8.64
C LEU A 144 6.21 14.49 7.41
N THR A 145 7.13 13.56 7.60
CA THR A 145 7.72 12.80 6.52
C THR A 145 7.27 11.35 6.58
N VAL A 146 6.64 10.88 5.51
CA VAL A 146 6.34 9.47 5.30
C VAL A 146 7.42 8.91 4.39
N ALA A 147 8.15 7.90 4.84
CA ALA A 147 9.17 7.26 4.04
C ALA A 147 8.75 5.85 3.62
N THR A 148 9.20 5.42 2.45
CA THR A 148 9.05 4.03 1.98
C THR A 148 9.71 3.06 2.95
N GLY A 149 9.38 1.78 2.85
CA GLY A 149 10.11 0.73 3.59
C GLY A 149 11.62 0.68 3.28
N ASN A 150 12.07 1.38 2.23
CA ASN A 150 13.48 1.55 1.85
C ASN A 150 14.09 2.86 2.37
N GLY A 151 13.31 3.70 3.05
CA GLY A 151 13.76 4.95 3.67
C GLY A 151 13.66 6.20 2.80
N THR A 152 13.06 6.11 1.60
CA THR A 152 12.86 7.29 0.76
C THR A 152 11.63 8.06 1.17
N GLU A 153 11.77 9.36 1.23
CA GLU A 153 10.68 10.28 1.57
C GLU A 153 9.62 10.31 0.47
N LEU A 154 8.35 10.17 0.88
CA LEU A 154 7.18 10.27 0.02
C LEU A 154 6.48 11.60 0.25
N ASN A 155 6.33 12.36 -0.82
CA ASN A 155 5.51 13.55 -0.86
C ASN A 155 4.24 13.25 -1.65
N PHE A 156 3.08 13.40 -1.00
CA PHE A 156 1.80 13.18 -1.65
C PHE A 156 1.24 14.51 -2.15
N ALA A 157 0.88 14.57 -3.42
CA ALA A 157 0.22 15.74 -3.97
C ALA A 157 -1.18 15.95 -3.36
N GLN A 158 -1.63 17.20 -3.33
CA GLN A 158 -2.98 17.54 -2.88
C GLN A 158 -4.05 16.79 -3.69
N GLY A 159 -5.05 16.24 -3.00
CA GLY A 159 -6.09 15.43 -3.60
C GLY A 159 -5.73 13.96 -3.78
N SER A 160 -4.52 13.53 -3.38
CA SER A 160 -4.14 12.12 -3.37
C SER A 160 -4.91 11.32 -2.31
N ILE A 161 -5.04 10.02 -2.56
CA ILE A 161 -5.62 9.05 -1.63
C ILE A 161 -4.51 8.08 -1.23
N VAL A 162 -4.27 7.91 0.06
CA VAL A 162 -3.26 6.98 0.59
C VAL A 162 -3.95 5.83 1.30
N VAL A 163 -3.81 4.62 0.77
CA VAL A 163 -4.31 3.40 1.41
C VAL A 163 -3.17 2.78 2.21
N ASP A 164 -3.32 2.80 3.52
CA ASP A 164 -2.32 2.32 4.47
C ASP A 164 -2.81 1.09 5.26
N PRO A 165 -2.43 -0.12 4.86
CA PRO A 165 -2.74 -1.34 5.60
C PRO A 165 -2.01 -1.46 6.93
N TRP A 166 -0.93 -0.71 7.13
CA TRP A 166 -0.10 -0.72 8.33
C TRP A 166 -0.61 0.20 9.42
N ARG A 167 -1.51 1.13 9.05
CA ARG A 167 -2.19 2.06 9.95
C ARG A 167 -1.22 2.97 10.70
N LYS A 168 -0.17 3.40 10.02
CA LYS A 168 0.88 4.26 10.57
C LYS A 168 0.82 5.68 10.04
N THR A 169 0.33 5.87 8.82
CA THR A 169 0.26 7.18 8.19
C THR A 169 -0.75 8.05 8.94
N PRO A 170 -0.34 9.19 9.50
CA PRO A 170 -1.25 10.13 10.14
C PRO A 170 -2.07 10.89 9.12
N GLU A 171 -2.97 11.75 9.60
CA GLU A 171 -3.67 12.71 8.76
C GLU A 171 -2.67 13.66 8.10
N ILE A 172 -2.82 13.86 6.78
CA ILE A 172 -2.00 14.75 5.96
C ILE A 172 -2.95 15.77 5.33
N ASP A 173 -2.62 17.06 5.45
CA ASP A 173 -3.46 18.12 4.89
C ASP A 173 -3.60 17.99 3.37
N GLY A 174 -4.86 18.00 2.89
CA GLY A 174 -5.19 17.84 1.49
C GLY A 174 -5.02 16.42 0.91
N VAL A 175 -4.77 15.40 1.75
CA VAL A 175 -4.64 14.00 1.35
C VAL A 175 -5.65 13.14 2.12
N GLU A 176 -6.38 12.28 1.43
CA GLU A 176 -7.27 11.31 2.09
C GLU A 176 -6.49 10.08 2.52
N VAL A 177 -6.33 9.86 3.83
CA VAL A 177 -5.64 8.68 4.37
C VAL A 177 -6.66 7.62 4.79
N ILE A 178 -6.61 6.44 4.18
CA ILE A 178 -7.50 5.31 4.44
C ILE A 178 -6.71 4.18 5.09
N HIS A 179 -7.00 3.91 6.35
CA HIS A 179 -6.46 2.75 7.06
C HIS A 179 -7.25 1.49 6.69
N TYR A 180 -6.74 0.70 5.76
CA TYR A 180 -7.38 -0.52 5.28
C TYR A 180 -7.38 -1.62 6.35
N GLY A 181 -8.45 -2.44 6.36
CA GLY A 181 -8.59 -3.54 7.32
C GLY A 181 -9.15 -3.11 8.69
N ASN A 182 -9.56 -1.86 8.87
CA ASN A 182 -10.26 -1.44 10.06
C ASN A 182 -11.75 -1.81 9.95
N THR A 183 -12.12 -2.96 10.52
CA THR A 183 -13.51 -3.45 10.52
C THR A 183 -14.34 -2.90 11.68
N ARG A 184 -13.73 -2.18 12.62
CA ARG A 184 -14.46 -1.53 13.70
C ARG A 184 -14.91 -0.16 13.24
N GLN A 185 -16.16 -0.06 12.82
CA GLN A 185 -16.83 1.24 12.77
C GLN A 185 -16.91 1.75 14.23
N LYS A 186 -16.43 2.97 14.45
CA LYS A 186 -16.67 3.69 15.70
C LYS A 186 -18.10 4.18 15.74
#